data_e73c6419c5117631720dbd3dd02ff648
#
_entry.id   e73c6419c5117631720dbd3dd02ff648
#
_cell.length_a   1.000
_cell.length_b   1.000
_cell.length_c   1.000
_cell.angle_alpha   90.00
_cell.angle_beta   90.00
_cell.angle_gamma   90.00
#
_symmetry.space_group_name_H-M   'P 1'
#
loop_
_entity.id
_entity.type
_entity.pdbx_description
1 polymer ?
#
loop_
_entity_poly.entity_id
_entity_poly.type
_entity_poly.pdbx_seq_one_letter_code
_entity_poly.pdbx_strand_id
1 'polypeptide(L)'
;MSALVVAMLTLIGTVLFLTTTPAGAAATRIMPLGDSITGSPGCWRALLWNRLQSTGYTDIDFVGTLPPQGCSVSYDGDNEGHGGFLATNVAGQNQLPGWLAATKPDIVVMHFGTNDVWSNIAPATILSAFTTLVNQMRASNPAMKILVAKIIPMNPSTCADCGQRAVNFNNAIPAWAAATSTQQSPIVVVDQWTGFSTSADTYDGVHPNASGDQKMSDRWYPALVNFLTPGGSTPTPTPTVTPVGGCTAMFKNVGQWTGGFQGEVTVKNTGTATTNAWTVGWTFANGQQITQIWGGTLTANGAAVSVRNVSWNGTLAAGATATFGFLASWNGTNTAPSPTCSPI
;
A
#
# COMPACT_ATOMS: atom_id res chain seq x y z
N MET A 1 -72.96 30.53 52.10
CA MET A 1 -72.29 29.27 51.70
C MET A 1 -71.81 29.48 50.27
N SER A 2 -70.55 29.81 50.11
CA SER A 2 -69.92 30.07 48.81
C SER A 2 -69.03 28.89 48.44
N ALA A 3 -69.30 28.23 47.33
CA ALA A 3 -68.52 27.13 46.83
C ALA A 3 -67.42 27.67 45.92
N LEU A 4 -66.13 27.39 46.26
CA LEU A 4 -64.96 27.68 45.43
C LEU A 4 -64.79 26.51 44.46
N VAL A 5 -64.87 26.80 43.16
CA VAL A 5 -64.45 25.83 42.11
C VAL A 5 -62.97 26.06 41.76
N VAL A 6 -62.13 25.08 42.05
CA VAL A 6 -60.70 25.11 41.68
C VAL A 6 -60.61 24.39 40.31
N ALA A 7 -60.29 25.16 39.28
CA ALA A 7 -59.96 24.60 37.96
C ALA A 7 -58.48 24.20 37.89
N MET A 8 -58.24 22.90 37.71
CA MET A 8 -56.91 22.32 37.54
C MET A 8 -56.55 22.36 36.05
N LEU A 9 -55.60 23.23 35.65
CA LEU A 9 -55.04 23.23 34.29
C LEU A 9 -53.92 22.16 34.22
N THR A 10 -54.17 21.10 33.45
CA THR A 10 -53.12 20.14 33.07
C THR A 10 -52.34 20.67 31.85
N LEU A 11 -51.09 21.07 32.05
CA LEU A 11 -50.13 21.34 30.96
C LEU A 11 -49.64 20.02 30.36
N ILE A 12 -50.08 19.69 29.15
CA ILE A 12 -49.53 18.60 28.35
C ILE A 12 -48.30 19.14 27.64
N GLY A 13 -47.10 18.86 28.18
CA GLY A 13 -45.85 19.18 27.52
C GLY A 13 -45.60 18.22 26.36
N THR A 14 -45.66 18.70 25.12
CA THR A 14 -45.27 17.94 23.92
C THR A 14 -43.76 17.90 23.86
N VAL A 15 -43.14 16.74 24.15
CA VAL A 15 -41.71 16.51 23.96
C VAL A 15 -41.49 16.28 22.46
N LEU A 16 -40.87 17.25 21.78
CA LEU A 16 -40.40 17.11 20.41
C LEU A 16 -39.12 16.31 20.44
N PHE A 17 -39.17 15.04 20.02
CA PHE A 17 -37.97 14.26 19.74
C PHE A 17 -37.38 14.74 18.41
N LEU A 18 -36.31 15.55 18.47
CA LEU A 18 -35.48 15.84 17.31
C LEU A 18 -34.67 14.56 16.99
N THR A 19 -35.09 13.83 15.97
CA THR A 19 -34.31 12.75 15.39
C THR A 19 -33.14 13.39 14.61
N THR A 20 -31.97 13.44 15.21
CA THR A 20 -30.74 13.75 14.47
C THR A 20 -30.43 12.56 13.57
N THR A 21 -30.68 12.71 12.27
CA THR A 21 -30.10 11.82 11.27
C THR A 21 -28.57 11.88 11.44
N PRO A 22 -27.88 10.74 11.58
CA PRO A 22 -26.42 10.77 11.58
C PRO A 22 -25.96 11.40 10.27
N ALA A 23 -25.13 12.45 10.35
CA ALA A 23 -24.44 12.97 9.18
C ALA A 23 -23.70 11.79 8.52
N GLY A 24 -23.97 11.52 7.25
CA GLY A 24 -23.23 10.51 6.50
C GLY A 24 -21.74 10.78 6.66
N ALA A 25 -20.93 9.74 6.84
CA ALA A 25 -19.48 9.91 6.89
C ALA A 25 -19.04 10.62 5.60
N ALA A 26 -18.13 11.62 5.73
CA ALA A 26 -17.59 12.29 4.56
C ALA A 26 -16.79 11.28 3.72
N ALA A 27 -16.86 11.41 2.40
CA ALA A 27 -16.10 10.57 1.49
C ALA A 27 -14.58 10.61 1.80
N THR A 28 -13.92 9.46 1.73
CA THR A 28 -12.46 9.38 1.91
C THR A 28 -11.75 10.01 0.71
N ARG A 29 -10.94 11.02 0.94
CA ARG A 29 -10.27 11.82 -0.09
C ARG A 29 -8.92 11.23 -0.44
N ILE A 30 -8.73 10.84 -1.69
CA ILE A 30 -7.57 10.12 -2.19
C ILE A 30 -6.87 10.97 -3.24
N MET A 31 -5.61 11.33 -3.01
CA MET A 31 -4.82 12.13 -3.96
C MET A 31 -3.88 11.21 -4.76
N PRO A 32 -4.12 10.98 -6.06
CA PRO A 32 -3.09 10.45 -6.95
C PRO A 32 -2.03 11.52 -7.20
N LEU A 33 -0.80 11.31 -6.69
CA LEU A 33 0.32 12.24 -6.76
C LEU A 33 1.44 11.67 -7.62
N GLY A 34 2.00 12.47 -8.53
CA GLY A 34 3.15 12.04 -9.31
C GLY A 34 3.49 12.93 -10.49
N ASP A 35 4.10 12.31 -11.48
CA ASP A 35 4.51 12.92 -12.74
C ASP A 35 3.53 12.60 -13.90
N SER A 36 4.01 12.56 -15.16
CA SER A 36 3.19 12.22 -16.33
C SER A 36 2.54 10.84 -16.26
N ILE A 37 3.17 9.87 -15.62
CA ILE A 37 2.61 8.52 -15.46
C ILE A 37 1.33 8.56 -14.60
N THR A 38 1.25 9.48 -13.67
CA THR A 38 0.02 9.73 -12.89
C THR A 38 -0.94 10.65 -13.64
N GLY A 39 -0.46 11.70 -14.28
CA GLY A 39 -1.27 12.76 -14.84
C GLY A 39 -1.88 12.47 -16.20
N SER A 40 -1.05 12.19 -17.24
CA SER A 40 -1.51 12.27 -18.63
C SER A 40 -1.03 11.09 -19.51
N PRO A 41 -1.89 10.19 -19.94
CA PRO A 41 -3.32 10.12 -19.61
C PRO A 41 -3.59 9.50 -18.24
N GLY A 42 -2.67 8.69 -17.67
CA GLY A 42 -2.78 8.08 -16.35
C GLY A 42 -4.04 7.21 -16.19
N CYS A 43 -4.39 6.43 -17.21
CA CYS A 43 -5.64 5.67 -17.22
C CYS A 43 -5.72 4.56 -16.18
N TRP A 44 -4.61 4.21 -15.54
CA TRP A 44 -4.63 3.35 -14.36
C TRP A 44 -5.55 3.93 -13.25
N ARG A 45 -5.67 5.26 -13.14
CA ARG A 45 -6.58 5.94 -12.20
C ARG A 45 -8.03 5.63 -12.51
N ALA A 46 -8.41 5.68 -13.79
CA ALA A 46 -9.77 5.37 -14.24
C ALA A 46 -10.14 3.90 -13.98
N LEU A 47 -9.22 2.98 -14.25
CA LEU A 47 -9.38 1.55 -13.98
C LEU A 47 -9.50 1.29 -12.47
N LEU A 48 -8.66 1.92 -11.67
CA LEU A 48 -8.69 1.82 -10.21
C LEU A 48 -10.01 2.35 -9.63
N TRP A 49 -10.44 3.55 -10.05
CA TRP A 49 -11.70 4.15 -9.64
C TRP A 49 -12.89 3.24 -9.94
N ASN A 50 -13.04 2.82 -11.19
CA ASN A 50 -14.16 2.00 -11.60
C ASN A 50 -14.18 0.64 -10.89
N ARG A 51 -13.02 0.06 -10.62
CA ARG A 51 -12.90 -1.16 -9.83
C ARG A 51 -13.35 -0.93 -8.38
N LEU A 52 -12.92 0.15 -7.74
CA LEU A 52 -13.35 0.50 -6.38
C LEU A 52 -14.86 0.67 -6.31
N GLN A 53 -15.45 1.43 -7.23
CA GLN A 53 -16.90 1.62 -7.30
C GLN A 53 -17.64 0.29 -7.47
N SER A 54 -17.22 -0.55 -8.42
CA SER A 54 -17.86 -1.84 -8.70
C SER A 54 -17.74 -2.86 -7.58
N THR A 55 -16.78 -2.68 -6.67
CA THR A 55 -16.56 -3.57 -5.52
C THR A 55 -17.08 -3.00 -4.20
N GLY A 56 -17.86 -1.91 -4.26
CA GLY A 56 -18.58 -1.35 -3.11
C GLY A 56 -17.87 -0.25 -2.34
N TYR A 57 -16.69 0.20 -2.80
CA TYR A 57 -16.02 1.37 -2.21
C TYR A 57 -16.50 2.65 -2.88
N THR A 58 -17.71 3.07 -2.56
CA THR A 58 -18.41 4.20 -3.20
C THR A 58 -18.23 5.53 -2.45
N ASP A 59 -17.90 5.48 -1.16
CA ASP A 59 -17.68 6.68 -0.33
C ASP A 59 -16.21 7.15 -0.43
N ILE A 60 -15.76 7.41 -1.66
CA ILE A 60 -14.41 7.89 -1.97
C ILE A 60 -14.50 9.08 -2.92
N ASP A 61 -13.47 9.91 -2.91
CA ASP A 61 -13.33 11.13 -3.71
C ASP A 61 -11.86 11.22 -4.17
N PHE A 62 -11.59 11.10 -5.48
CA PHE A 62 -10.25 11.38 -5.99
C PHE A 62 -10.06 12.89 -6.00
N VAL A 63 -8.97 13.35 -5.42
CA VAL A 63 -8.72 14.79 -5.24
C VAL A 63 -7.39 15.22 -5.84
N GLY A 64 -7.37 16.41 -6.38
CA GLY A 64 -6.20 17.06 -6.95
C GLY A 64 -6.60 18.41 -7.54
N THR A 65 -5.61 19.22 -7.93
CA THR A 65 -5.86 20.49 -8.58
C THR A 65 -5.94 20.36 -10.10
N LEU A 66 -5.66 19.18 -10.64
CA LEU A 66 -5.71 18.88 -12.06
C LEU A 66 -6.94 18.03 -12.40
N PRO A 67 -7.65 18.34 -13.50
CA PRO A 67 -8.81 17.58 -13.95
C PRO A 67 -8.39 16.24 -14.60
N PRO A 68 -9.37 15.34 -14.89
CA PRO A 68 -9.11 14.11 -15.65
C PRO A 68 -8.53 14.40 -17.02
N GLN A 69 -7.64 13.54 -17.50
CA GLN A 69 -6.96 13.68 -18.77
C GLN A 69 -7.01 12.38 -19.58
N GLY A 70 -7.60 12.45 -20.77
CA GLY A 70 -7.34 11.52 -21.86
C GLY A 70 -7.86 10.09 -21.80
N CYS A 71 -8.63 9.68 -20.77
CA CYS A 71 -9.21 8.34 -20.69
C CYS A 71 -10.64 8.35 -21.24
N SER A 72 -10.99 7.34 -22.03
CA SER A 72 -12.29 7.24 -22.71
C SER A 72 -13.43 6.69 -21.86
N VAL A 73 -13.23 6.52 -20.55
CA VAL A 73 -14.22 6.02 -19.59
C VAL A 73 -14.57 7.09 -18.56
N SER A 74 -15.81 7.09 -18.07
CA SER A 74 -16.25 7.99 -17.01
C SER A 74 -15.64 7.55 -15.68
N TYR A 75 -15.05 8.47 -14.93
CA TYR A 75 -14.49 8.26 -13.60
C TYR A 75 -14.29 9.61 -12.91
N ASP A 76 -14.10 9.60 -11.61
CA ASP A 76 -13.58 10.75 -10.89
C ASP A 76 -12.07 10.85 -11.18
N GLY A 77 -11.68 11.87 -11.89
CA GLY A 77 -10.34 11.95 -12.47
C GLY A 77 -9.44 13.01 -11.86
N ASP A 78 -9.87 13.66 -10.79
CA ASP A 78 -9.05 14.66 -10.10
C ASP A 78 -7.72 14.06 -9.64
N ASN A 79 -6.63 14.80 -9.83
CA ASN A 79 -5.29 14.28 -9.56
C ASN A 79 -4.26 15.39 -9.37
N GLU A 80 -3.07 15.00 -8.92
CA GLU A 80 -1.90 15.85 -8.76
C GLU A 80 -0.70 15.26 -9.53
N GLY A 81 -0.96 14.81 -10.78
CA GLY A 81 0.04 14.25 -11.69
C GLY A 81 0.57 15.32 -12.64
N HIS A 82 1.74 15.85 -12.37
CA HIS A 82 2.37 16.94 -13.15
C HIS A 82 3.43 16.39 -14.11
N GLY A 83 3.14 16.41 -15.41
CA GLY A 83 4.04 15.91 -16.45
C GLY A 83 5.41 16.58 -16.41
N GLY A 84 6.47 15.77 -16.41
CA GLY A 84 7.86 16.26 -16.38
C GLY A 84 8.37 16.72 -15.01
N PHE A 85 7.54 16.73 -13.97
CA PHE A 85 7.97 17.21 -12.66
C PHE A 85 8.91 16.21 -11.98
N LEU A 86 9.89 16.76 -11.27
CA LEU A 86 10.80 16.03 -10.40
C LEU A 86 10.30 16.11 -8.96
N ALA A 87 10.30 15.01 -8.23
CA ALA A 87 9.97 14.99 -6.81
C ALA A 87 10.89 15.91 -6.01
N THR A 88 12.17 15.98 -6.40
CA THR A 88 13.17 16.87 -5.79
C THR A 88 12.81 18.35 -5.97
N ASN A 89 12.28 18.73 -7.14
CA ASN A 89 11.85 20.10 -7.39
C ASN A 89 10.57 20.46 -6.64
N VAL A 90 9.57 19.55 -6.63
CA VAL A 90 8.31 19.77 -5.90
C VAL A 90 8.58 19.97 -4.41
N ALA A 91 9.46 19.15 -3.83
CA ALA A 91 9.87 19.28 -2.43
C ALA A 91 10.66 20.58 -2.18
N GLY A 92 11.68 20.86 -3.00
CA GLY A 92 12.56 22.03 -2.86
C GLY A 92 11.85 23.37 -3.06
N GLN A 93 10.86 23.43 -3.96
CA GLN A 93 10.05 24.61 -4.24
C GLN A 93 8.81 24.72 -3.34
N ASN A 94 8.61 23.79 -2.40
CA ASN A 94 7.49 23.78 -1.47
C ASN A 94 6.11 23.85 -2.17
N GLN A 95 5.93 23.11 -3.27
CA GLN A 95 4.70 23.16 -4.08
C GLN A 95 3.56 22.36 -3.45
N LEU A 96 3.86 21.18 -2.91
CA LEU A 96 2.86 20.25 -2.36
C LEU A 96 1.94 20.85 -1.29
N PRO A 97 2.39 21.71 -0.33
CA PRO A 97 1.51 22.29 0.67
C PRO A 97 0.32 23.07 0.08
N GLY A 98 0.49 23.76 -1.04
CA GLY A 98 -0.61 24.45 -1.72
C GLY A 98 -1.69 23.47 -2.22
N TRP A 99 -1.27 22.36 -2.83
CA TRP A 99 -2.17 21.32 -3.32
C TRP A 99 -2.90 20.61 -2.18
N LEU A 100 -2.17 20.29 -1.09
CA LEU A 100 -2.77 19.69 0.10
C LEU A 100 -3.79 20.61 0.79
N ALA A 101 -3.52 21.90 0.86
CA ALA A 101 -4.44 22.88 1.45
C ALA A 101 -5.75 23.01 0.63
N ALA A 102 -5.66 22.96 -0.69
CA ALA A 102 -6.80 23.02 -1.60
C ALA A 102 -7.66 21.75 -1.55
N THR A 103 -7.05 20.58 -1.42
CA THR A 103 -7.71 19.29 -1.66
C THR A 103 -7.88 18.43 -0.40
N LYS A 104 -7.12 18.66 0.67
CA LYS A 104 -7.22 18.00 2.00
C LYS A 104 -7.37 16.47 1.93
N PRO A 105 -6.43 15.75 1.32
CA PRO A 105 -6.53 14.30 1.18
C PRO A 105 -6.39 13.57 2.52
N ASP A 106 -7.02 12.39 2.61
CA ASP A 106 -6.85 11.42 3.69
C ASP A 106 -5.79 10.38 3.33
N ILE A 107 -5.70 10.07 2.04
CA ILE A 107 -4.78 9.08 1.47
C ILE A 107 -4.05 9.72 0.29
N VAL A 108 -2.74 9.49 0.19
CA VAL A 108 -1.93 9.83 -1.00
C VAL A 108 -1.46 8.53 -1.67
N VAL A 109 -1.64 8.45 -2.99
CA VAL A 109 -1.16 7.37 -3.86
C VAL A 109 -0.06 7.95 -4.74
N MET A 110 1.21 7.75 -4.35
CA MET A 110 2.36 8.42 -4.92
C MET A 110 3.17 7.51 -5.86
N HIS A 111 3.12 7.78 -7.16
CA HIS A 111 4.06 7.26 -8.15
C HIS A 111 4.90 8.44 -8.67
N PHE A 112 6.10 8.61 -8.13
CA PHE A 112 6.92 9.78 -8.39
C PHE A 112 8.40 9.41 -8.43
N GLY A 113 9.24 10.23 -9.07
CA GLY A 113 10.68 10.04 -9.16
C GLY A 113 11.17 9.54 -10.52
N THR A 114 10.30 9.28 -11.49
CA THR A 114 10.70 8.86 -12.84
C THR A 114 11.61 9.90 -13.50
N ASN A 115 11.25 11.18 -13.43
CA ASN A 115 12.03 12.27 -13.99
C ASN A 115 13.32 12.55 -13.21
N ASP A 116 13.32 12.32 -11.91
CA ASP A 116 14.53 12.38 -11.05
C ASP A 116 15.54 11.31 -11.49
N VAL A 117 15.09 10.07 -11.67
CA VAL A 117 15.91 8.94 -12.18
C VAL A 117 16.43 9.26 -13.59
N TRP A 118 15.59 9.78 -14.47
CA TRP A 118 15.99 10.21 -15.82
C TRP A 118 17.07 11.27 -15.77
N SER A 119 16.91 12.26 -14.89
CA SER A 119 17.88 13.34 -14.65
C SER A 119 19.12 12.90 -13.89
N ASN A 120 19.30 11.59 -13.64
CA ASN A 120 20.43 11.01 -12.93
C ASN A 120 20.62 11.55 -11.50
N ILE A 121 19.53 11.86 -10.82
CA ILE A 121 19.59 12.26 -9.42
C ILE A 121 19.79 11.01 -8.55
N ALA A 122 20.71 11.09 -7.60
CA ALA A 122 21.06 9.97 -6.74
C ALA A 122 19.84 9.52 -5.90
N PRO A 123 19.62 8.20 -5.70
CA PRO A 123 18.51 7.67 -4.90
C PRO A 123 18.37 8.32 -3.52
N ALA A 124 19.47 8.57 -2.82
CA ALA A 124 19.46 9.23 -1.52
C ALA A 124 18.89 10.65 -1.57
N THR A 125 19.15 11.41 -2.64
CA THR A 125 18.61 12.75 -2.84
C THR A 125 17.11 12.70 -3.12
N ILE A 126 16.66 11.76 -3.96
CA ILE A 126 15.24 11.56 -4.24
C ILE A 126 14.49 11.16 -2.95
N LEU A 127 15.04 10.25 -2.14
CA LEU A 127 14.43 9.83 -0.88
C LEU A 127 14.45 10.92 0.19
N SER A 128 15.44 11.83 0.17
CA SER A 128 15.42 13.04 1.00
C SER A 128 14.24 13.97 0.61
N ALA A 129 14.00 14.14 -0.70
CA ALA A 129 12.84 14.87 -1.19
C ALA A 129 11.53 14.17 -0.79
N PHE A 130 11.44 12.85 -0.89
CA PHE A 130 10.29 12.09 -0.42
C PHE A 130 10.03 12.29 1.07
N THR A 131 11.09 12.36 1.91
CA THR A 131 10.96 12.69 3.33
C THR A 131 10.35 14.06 3.53
N THR A 132 10.79 15.06 2.75
CA THR A 132 10.21 16.42 2.77
C THR A 132 8.74 16.40 2.39
N LEU A 133 8.36 15.70 1.31
CA LEU A 133 6.96 15.57 0.88
C LEU A 133 6.10 14.88 1.95
N VAL A 134 6.59 13.80 2.56
CA VAL A 134 5.90 13.12 3.67
C VAL A 134 5.70 14.04 4.88
N ASN A 135 6.69 14.84 5.23
CA ASN A 135 6.56 15.81 6.32
C ASN A 135 5.51 16.90 5.99
N GLN A 136 5.44 17.36 4.74
CA GLN A 136 4.41 18.28 4.27
C GLN A 136 3.01 17.64 4.31
N MET A 137 2.88 16.38 3.91
CA MET A 137 1.64 15.60 4.02
C MET A 137 1.17 15.51 5.48
N ARG A 138 2.08 15.16 6.39
CA ARG A 138 1.78 15.05 7.82
C ARG A 138 1.48 16.38 8.48
N ALA A 139 2.07 17.45 8.00
CA ALA A 139 1.74 18.81 8.47
C ALA A 139 0.31 19.20 8.07
N SER A 140 -0.18 18.74 6.92
CA SER A 140 -1.56 18.94 6.46
C SER A 140 -2.56 18.02 7.18
N ASN A 141 -2.22 16.72 7.27
CA ASN A 141 -3.02 15.72 7.96
C ASN A 141 -2.09 14.74 8.70
N PRO A 142 -1.96 14.84 10.03
CA PRO A 142 -1.08 13.97 10.82
C PRO A 142 -1.40 12.47 10.71
N ALA A 143 -2.62 12.13 10.30
CA ALA A 143 -3.08 10.75 10.13
C ALA A 143 -3.11 10.29 8.66
N MET A 144 -2.54 11.07 7.75
CA MET A 144 -2.53 10.76 6.32
C MET A 144 -1.92 9.40 6.04
N LYS A 145 -2.61 8.59 5.25
CA LYS A 145 -2.12 7.29 4.78
C LYS A 145 -1.34 7.52 3.48
N ILE A 146 -0.21 6.86 3.32
CA ILE A 146 0.68 7.13 2.18
C ILE A 146 1.03 5.80 1.50
N LEU A 147 0.63 5.66 0.24
CA LEU A 147 1.06 4.58 -0.63
C LEU A 147 2.17 5.09 -1.55
N VAL A 148 3.33 4.46 -1.55
CA VAL A 148 4.48 4.86 -2.36
C VAL A 148 4.85 3.74 -3.32
N ALA A 149 4.92 4.04 -4.62
CA ALA A 149 5.35 3.06 -5.60
C ALA A 149 6.86 2.81 -5.55
N LYS A 150 7.28 1.55 -5.70
CA LYS A 150 8.45 1.31 -6.55
C LYS A 150 8.01 1.67 -7.97
N ILE A 151 8.70 2.61 -8.60
CA ILE A 151 8.31 3.09 -9.93
C ILE A 151 8.38 1.97 -10.97
N ILE A 152 7.51 2.06 -11.98
CA ILE A 152 7.53 1.11 -13.11
C ILE A 152 8.89 1.12 -13.81
N PRO A 153 9.30 0.02 -14.50
CA PRO A 153 10.50 0.01 -15.32
C PRO A 153 10.46 1.08 -16.41
N MET A 154 11.63 1.61 -16.75
CA MET A 154 11.78 2.55 -17.84
C MET A 154 12.96 2.18 -18.73
N ASN A 155 12.79 2.34 -20.04
CA ASN A 155 13.81 2.09 -21.05
C ASN A 155 13.63 3.07 -22.25
N PRO A 156 13.71 4.39 -22.01
CA PRO A 156 13.59 5.35 -23.08
C PRO A 156 14.82 5.32 -23.99
N SER A 157 14.63 5.52 -25.30
CA SER A 157 15.72 5.53 -26.29
C SER A 157 16.80 6.58 -26.02
N THR A 158 16.47 7.61 -25.25
CA THR A 158 17.38 8.74 -24.92
C THR A 158 18.16 8.54 -23.62
N CYS A 159 17.98 7.42 -22.91
CA CYS A 159 18.68 7.15 -21.66
C CYS A 159 18.93 5.65 -21.48
N ALA A 160 20.09 5.19 -21.89
CA ALA A 160 20.48 3.78 -21.82
C ALA A 160 20.60 3.27 -20.37
N ASP A 161 20.97 4.12 -19.41
CA ASP A 161 21.18 3.75 -18.01
C ASP A 161 19.92 3.87 -17.14
N CYS A 162 18.85 4.43 -17.66
CA CYS A 162 17.66 4.73 -16.86
C CYS A 162 17.02 3.50 -16.22
N GLY A 163 17.03 2.35 -16.91
CA GLY A 163 16.58 1.09 -16.33
C GLY A 163 17.34 0.72 -15.06
N GLN A 164 18.67 0.78 -15.09
CA GLN A 164 19.51 0.46 -13.91
C GLN A 164 19.35 1.52 -12.81
N ARG A 165 19.21 2.79 -13.17
CA ARG A 165 18.97 3.86 -12.18
C ARG A 165 17.64 3.66 -11.47
N ALA A 166 16.57 3.25 -12.20
CA ALA A 166 15.28 2.90 -11.61
C ALA A 166 15.38 1.70 -10.67
N VAL A 167 16.17 0.66 -11.01
CA VAL A 167 16.46 -0.46 -10.10
C VAL A 167 17.10 0.03 -8.82
N ASN A 168 18.14 0.87 -8.93
CA ASN A 168 18.87 1.40 -7.76
C ASN A 168 17.95 2.23 -6.85
N PHE A 169 17.08 3.07 -7.44
CA PHE A 169 16.11 3.86 -6.71
C PHE A 169 15.07 2.96 -6.01
N ASN A 170 14.46 2.03 -6.74
CA ASN A 170 13.45 1.12 -6.22
C ASN A 170 13.97 0.23 -5.08
N ASN A 171 15.24 -0.18 -5.14
CA ASN A 171 15.88 -0.97 -4.07
C ASN A 171 16.05 -0.17 -2.76
N ALA A 172 16.14 1.15 -2.84
CA ALA A 172 16.31 2.01 -1.67
C ALA A 172 14.97 2.39 -0.99
N ILE A 173 13.85 2.36 -1.73
CA ILE A 173 12.52 2.78 -1.24
C ILE A 173 12.07 1.99 0.00
N PRO A 174 12.16 0.63 0.08
CA PRO A 174 11.63 -0.11 1.22
C PRO A 174 12.30 0.24 2.55
N ALA A 175 13.61 0.39 2.57
CA ALA A 175 14.35 0.75 3.79
C ALA A 175 14.00 2.19 4.24
N TRP A 176 13.88 3.12 3.30
CA TRP A 176 13.45 4.48 3.57
C TRP A 176 12.01 4.51 4.12
N ALA A 177 11.09 3.80 3.49
CA ALA A 177 9.70 3.74 3.93
C ALA A 177 9.58 3.18 5.35
N ALA A 178 10.30 2.09 5.66
CA ALA A 178 10.32 1.51 7.00
C ALA A 178 10.86 2.48 8.06
N ALA A 179 11.91 3.25 7.74
CA ALA A 179 12.49 4.24 8.64
C ALA A 179 11.61 5.49 8.82
N THR A 180 10.77 5.83 7.83
CA THR A 180 9.97 7.05 7.81
C THR A 180 8.51 6.80 8.24
N SER A 181 8.00 5.57 8.11
CA SER A 181 6.64 5.18 8.48
C SER A 181 6.37 5.38 9.97
N THR A 182 5.15 5.80 10.32
CA THR A 182 4.68 5.89 11.71
C THR A 182 3.34 5.16 11.85
N GLN A 183 2.96 4.79 13.07
CA GLN A 183 1.67 4.16 13.33
C GLN A 183 0.49 5.07 12.95
N GLN A 184 0.60 6.37 13.21
CA GLN A 184 -0.44 7.34 12.91
C GLN A 184 -0.54 7.63 11.40
N SER A 185 0.59 7.71 10.71
CA SER A 185 0.70 8.00 9.29
C SER A 185 1.62 6.97 8.62
N PRO A 186 1.09 5.78 8.33
CA PRO A 186 1.86 4.69 7.74
C PRO A 186 2.23 4.97 6.29
N ILE A 187 3.41 4.47 5.91
CA ILE A 187 3.86 4.42 4.52
C ILE A 187 3.85 2.97 4.07
N VAL A 188 3.11 2.67 3.02
CA VAL A 188 3.05 1.34 2.40
C VAL A 188 3.71 1.40 1.04
N VAL A 189 4.71 0.55 0.82
CA VAL A 189 5.37 0.43 -0.49
C VAL A 189 4.57 -0.50 -1.39
N VAL A 190 4.21 -0.03 -2.56
CA VAL A 190 3.50 -0.81 -3.59
C VAL A 190 4.46 -1.12 -4.74
N ASP A 191 4.65 -2.40 -5.00
CA ASP A 191 5.55 -2.86 -6.06
C ASP A 191 4.90 -2.72 -7.44
N GLN A 192 5.19 -1.61 -8.12
CA GLN A 192 4.76 -1.40 -9.50
C GLN A 192 5.76 -1.97 -10.52
N TRP A 193 6.90 -2.52 -10.05
CA TRP A 193 7.99 -3.02 -10.89
C TRP A 193 7.83 -4.46 -11.34
N THR A 194 7.59 -5.39 -10.39
CA THR A 194 7.64 -6.83 -10.64
C THR A 194 6.64 -7.28 -11.71
N GLY A 195 7.12 -7.95 -12.79
CA GLY A 195 6.28 -8.41 -13.89
C GLY A 195 5.74 -7.30 -14.83
N PHE A 196 6.27 -6.06 -14.70
CA PHE A 196 6.04 -4.99 -15.68
C PHE A 196 7.15 -5.02 -16.73
N SER A 197 6.81 -4.89 -18.01
CA SER A 197 7.73 -4.94 -19.14
C SER A 197 7.63 -3.66 -19.96
N THR A 198 8.73 -2.93 -20.12
CA THR A 198 8.74 -1.70 -20.93
C THR A 198 8.30 -1.94 -22.37
N SER A 199 8.63 -3.10 -22.97
CA SER A 199 8.27 -3.41 -24.36
C SER A 199 6.81 -3.84 -24.54
N ALA A 200 6.17 -4.41 -23.51
CA ALA A 200 4.79 -4.88 -23.58
C ALA A 200 3.78 -3.92 -22.94
N ASP A 201 4.21 -3.17 -21.91
CA ASP A 201 3.33 -2.42 -21.03
C ASP A 201 3.49 -0.90 -21.16
N THR A 202 4.38 -0.41 -22.06
CA THR A 202 4.52 1.01 -22.36
C THR A 202 4.41 1.26 -23.85
N TYR A 203 4.09 2.49 -24.26
CA TYR A 203 4.07 2.86 -25.67
C TYR A 203 5.37 3.54 -26.14
N ASP A 204 6.21 4.00 -25.21
CA ASP A 204 7.45 4.74 -25.52
C ASP A 204 8.65 4.32 -24.65
N GLY A 205 8.51 3.22 -23.91
CA GLY A 205 9.52 2.74 -22.96
C GLY A 205 9.43 3.38 -21.57
N VAL A 206 8.46 4.26 -21.32
CA VAL A 206 8.27 4.99 -20.04
C VAL A 206 6.81 5.03 -19.62
N HIS A 207 5.92 5.49 -20.51
CA HIS A 207 4.52 5.73 -20.18
C HIS A 207 3.69 4.48 -20.43
N PRO A 208 2.84 4.09 -19.49
CA PRO A 208 2.00 2.92 -19.60
C PRO A 208 1.08 2.96 -20.82
N ASN A 209 0.96 1.83 -21.54
CA ASN A 209 -0.13 1.55 -22.44
C ASN A 209 -1.30 0.89 -21.67
N ALA A 210 -2.36 0.46 -22.35
CA ALA A 210 -3.51 -0.14 -21.71
C ALA A 210 -3.17 -1.36 -20.83
N SER A 211 -2.17 -2.19 -21.21
CA SER A 211 -1.70 -3.30 -20.39
C SER A 211 -0.98 -2.80 -19.12
N GLY A 212 -0.14 -1.78 -19.28
CA GLY A 212 0.58 -1.15 -18.15
C GLY A 212 -0.38 -0.47 -17.17
N ASP A 213 -1.36 0.27 -17.67
CA ASP A 213 -2.41 0.89 -16.85
C ASP A 213 -3.18 -0.14 -16.04
N GLN A 214 -3.55 -1.28 -16.66
CA GLN A 214 -4.23 -2.38 -15.96
C GLN A 214 -3.37 -2.95 -14.84
N LYS A 215 -2.09 -3.22 -15.11
CA LYS A 215 -1.15 -3.73 -14.09
C LYS A 215 -0.97 -2.74 -12.94
N MET A 216 -0.85 -1.45 -13.23
CA MET A 216 -0.74 -0.43 -12.18
C MET A 216 -2.00 -0.38 -11.31
N SER A 217 -3.17 -0.37 -11.92
CA SER A 217 -4.45 -0.41 -11.21
C SER A 217 -4.57 -1.65 -10.32
N ASP A 218 -4.22 -2.84 -10.86
CA ASP A 218 -4.29 -4.11 -10.14
C ASP A 218 -3.42 -4.14 -8.88
N ARG A 219 -2.32 -3.40 -8.86
CA ARG A 219 -1.40 -3.33 -7.73
C ARG A 219 -1.78 -2.26 -6.71
N TRP A 220 -2.29 -1.11 -7.17
CA TRP A 220 -2.79 -0.10 -6.27
C TRP A 220 -4.03 -0.56 -5.49
N TYR A 221 -4.92 -1.31 -6.15
CA TYR A 221 -6.21 -1.71 -5.60
C TYR A 221 -6.12 -2.40 -4.23
N PRO A 222 -5.39 -3.52 -4.02
CA PRO A 222 -5.35 -4.21 -2.74
C PRO A 222 -4.73 -3.35 -1.63
N ALA A 223 -3.72 -2.54 -1.95
CA ALA A 223 -3.07 -1.66 -0.99
C ALA A 223 -4.01 -0.55 -0.52
N LEU A 224 -4.80 0.02 -1.46
CA LEU A 224 -5.75 1.09 -1.16
C LEU A 224 -6.96 0.56 -0.37
N VAL A 225 -7.51 -0.59 -0.76
CA VAL A 225 -8.65 -1.24 -0.07
C VAL A 225 -8.35 -1.49 1.41
N ASN A 226 -7.12 -1.85 1.76
CA ASN A 226 -6.72 -2.02 3.16
C ASN A 226 -6.91 -0.75 4.00
N PHE A 227 -6.88 0.44 3.40
CA PHE A 227 -7.14 1.71 4.09
C PHE A 227 -8.60 2.13 4.06
N LEU A 228 -9.40 1.63 3.10
CA LEU A 228 -10.80 2.00 2.90
C LEU A 228 -11.76 1.12 3.69
N THR A 229 -11.37 -0.09 4.07
CA THR A 229 -12.25 -1.00 4.81
C THR A 229 -12.49 -0.48 6.23
N PRO A 230 -13.77 -0.26 6.69
CA PRO A 230 -14.06 0.09 8.08
C PRO A 230 -13.58 -1.04 9.00
N GLY A 231 -12.62 -0.77 9.86
CA GLY A 231 -11.91 -1.82 10.61
C GLY A 231 -10.86 -2.56 9.78
N GLY A 232 -10.71 -2.20 8.50
CA GLY A 232 -9.49 -2.39 7.76
C GLY A 232 -8.43 -1.65 8.56
N SER A 233 -7.75 -2.40 9.37
CA SER A 233 -6.54 -1.95 10.02
C SER A 233 -5.80 -1.22 8.93
N THR A 234 -5.48 0.09 9.10
CA THR A 234 -4.12 0.50 8.84
C THR A 234 -3.36 -0.81 8.87
N PRO A 235 -2.56 -1.24 7.85
CA PRO A 235 -1.55 -2.19 8.22
C PRO A 235 -0.97 -1.56 9.47
N THR A 236 -1.59 -1.91 10.56
CA THR A 236 -1.09 -1.65 11.89
C THR A 236 0.29 -2.17 11.68
N PRO A 237 1.37 -1.33 11.73
CA PRO A 237 2.60 -1.97 12.01
C PRO A 237 2.16 -2.95 13.04
N THR A 238 1.95 -4.19 12.55
CA THR A 238 1.33 -5.33 13.27
C THR A 238 1.59 -5.00 14.69
N PRO A 239 0.59 -4.80 15.59
CA PRO A 239 0.89 -4.23 16.85
C PRO A 239 2.22 -4.84 17.11
N THR A 240 3.26 -4.02 17.32
CA THR A 240 4.40 -4.56 17.94
C THR A 240 3.75 -5.21 19.13
N VAL A 241 3.18 -6.42 18.90
CA VAL A 241 3.19 -7.42 19.93
C VAL A 241 4.65 -7.31 20.21
N THR A 242 5.00 -6.53 21.23
CA THR A 242 6.30 -6.57 21.86
C THR A 242 6.61 -8.01 21.76
N PRO A 243 7.48 -8.43 20.77
CA PRO A 243 7.51 -9.83 20.41
C PRO A 243 7.83 -10.50 21.70
N VAL A 244 6.81 -11.16 22.28
CA VAL A 244 7.08 -12.20 23.25
C VAL A 244 7.72 -13.26 22.38
N GLY A 245 9.03 -13.04 22.14
CA GLY A 245 9.83 -13.85 21.30
C GLY A 245 10.29 -13.11 20.00
N GLY A 246 11.46 -12.52 20.03
CA GLY A 246 12.10 -11.71 18.99
C GLY A 246 12.30 -12.35 17.62
N CYS A 247 11.27 -12.65 16.82
CA CYS A 247 11.45 -12.94 15.40
C CYS A 247 10.30 -12.41 14.53
N THR A 248 10.62 -12.18 13.24
CA THR A 248 9.67 -11.82 12.19
C THR A 248 9.81 -12.78 11.02
N ALA A 249 8.74 -12.96 10.25
CA ALA A 249 8.75 -13.74 9.01
C ALA A 249 8.19 -12.89 7.87
N MET A 250 8.83 -12.96 6.70
CA MET A 250 8.44 -12.22 5.51
C MET A 250 8.31 -13.19 4.33
N PHE A 251 7.15 -13.20 3.70
CA PHE A 251 6.89 -14.00 2.51
C PHE A 251 7.25 -13.23 1.23
N LYS A 252 7.80 -13.97 0.27
CA LYS A 252 8.07 -13.50 -1.09
C LYS A 252 7.57 -14.56 -2.10
N ASN A 253 6.76 -14.15 -3.07
CA ASN A 253 6.49 -14.97 -4.25
C ASN A 253 7.70 -14.88 -5.20
N VAL A 254 8.39 -15.99 -5.39
CA VAL A 254 9.62 -16.07 -6.22
C VAL A 254 9.27 -16.30 -7.68
N GLY A 255 8.18 -17.01 -7.95
CA GLY A 255 7.69 -17.29 -9.30
C GLY A 255 6.32 -17.95 -9.27
N GLN A 256 5.53 -17.73 -10.33
CA GLN A 256 4.19 -18.28 -10.45
C GLN A 256 3.93 -18.73 -11.87
N TRP A 257 3.23 -19.87 -12.03
CA TRP A 257 2.79 -20.45 -13.29
C TRP A 257 1.37 -20.98 -13.14
N THR A 258 0.78 -21.44 -14.23
CA THR A 258 -0.57 -22.03 -14.20
C THR A 258 -0.63 -23.19 -13.21
N GLY A 259 -1.44 -23.06 -12.16
CA GLY A 259 -1.66 -24.09 -11.15
C GLY A 259 -0.58 -24.23 -10.08
N GLY A 260 0.51 -23.45 -10.12
CA GLY A 260 1.58 -23.53 -9.12
C GLY A 260 2.32 -22.22 -8.88
N PHE A 261 3.01 -22.13 -7.74
CA PHE A 261 3.92 -21.01 -7.43
C PHE A 261 5.05 -21.47 -6.50
N GLN A 262 6.13 -20.71 -6.53
CA GLN A 262 7.23 -20.83 -5.59
C GLN A 262 7.19 -19.69 -4.58
N GLY A 263 7.11 -20.03 -3.31
CA GLY A 263 7.21 -19.11 -2.20
C GLY A 263 8.56 -19.22 -1.49
N GLU A 264 9.03 -18.11 -0.97
CA GLU A 264 10.18 -18.01 -0.08
C GLU A 264 9.77 -17.24 1.16
N VAL A 265 10.22 -17.70 2.34
CA VAL A 265 10.01 -16.99 3.60
C VAL A 265 11.35 -16.73 4.26
N THR A 266 11.63 -15.45 4.55
CA THR A 266 12.77 -15.02 5.34
C THR A 266 12.34 -14.84 6.78
N VAL A 267 12.99 -15.56 7.69
CA VAL A 267 12.84 -15.45 9.15
C VAL A 267 13.98 -14.59 9.67
N LYS A 268 13.70 -13.58 10.49
CA LYS A 268 14.71 -12.70 11.10
C LYS A 268 14.56 -12.72 12.62
N ASN A 269 15.65 -12.94 13.32
CA ASN A 269 15.70 -12.69 14.77
C ASN A 269 15.75 -11.17 15.01
N THR A 270 14.68 -10.63 15.59
CA THR A 270 14.55 -9.21 15.96
C THR A 270 14.80 -8.97 17.45
N GLY A 271 15.05 -10.02 18.21
CA GLY A 271 15.45 -9.94 19.62
C GLY A 271 16.92 -9.57 19.79
N THR A 272 17.31 -9.31 21.03
CA THR A 272 18.69 -9.00 21.42
C THR A 272 19.54 -10.24 21.79
N ALA A 273 18.88 -11.39 21.97
CA ALA A 273 19.52 -12.67 22.26
C ALA A 273 19.48 -13.61 21.05
N THR A 274 20.39 -14.57 21.00
CA THR A 274 20.38 -15.66 20.03
C THR A 274 19.14 -16.54 20.27
N THR A 275 18.38 -16.87 19.21
CA THR A 275 17.32 -17.89 19.27
C THR A 275 17.92 -19.27 19.00
N ASN A 276 17.29 -20.33 19.53
CA ASN A 276 17.73 -21.71 19.28
C ASN A 276 16.84 -22.41 18.25
N ALA A 277 15.62 -21.92 18.06
CA ALA A 277 14.68 -22.42 17.07
C ALA A 277 13.67 -21.34 16.69
N TRP A 278 12.93 -21.56 15.61
CA TRP A 278 11.82 -20.72 15.16
C TRP A 278 10.70 -21.57 14.57
N THR A 279 9.48 -21.03 14.65
CA THR A 279 8.31 -21.57 13.97
C THR A 279 7.61 -20.43 13.25
N VAL A 280 7.23 -20.66 12.00
CA VAL A 280 6.47 -19.72 11.16
C VAL A 280 5.13 -20.31 10.82
N GLY A 281 4.05 -19.58 11.07
CA GLY A 281 2.68 -20.00 10.76
C GLY A 281 1.94 -19.01 9.88
N TRP A 282 1.04 -19.52 9.03
CA TRP A 282 0.09 -18.73 8.26
C TRP A 282 -1.13 -19.53 7.85
N THR A 283 -2.13 -18.87 7.32
CA THR A 283 -3.30 -19.52 6.70
C THR A 283 -3.42 -19.05 5.24
N PHE A 284 -3.52 -20.00 4.33
CA PHE A 284 -3.80 -19.68 2.93
C PHE A 284 -5.27 -19.29 2.72
N ALA A 285 -5.49 -18.18 2.02
CA ALA A 285 -6.85 -17.65 1.82
C ALA A 285 -7.64 -18.33 0.68
N ASN A 286 -6.94 -18.97 -0.27
CA ASN A 286 -7.54 -19.41 -1.54
C ASN A 286 -7.33 -20.91 -1.80
N GLY A 287 -7.19 -21.72 -0.75
CA GLY A 287 -7.06 -23.18 -0.89
C GLY A 287 -5.72 -23.66 -1.48
N GLN A 288 -4.69 -22.79 -1.44
CA GLN A 288 -3.33 -23.19 -1.81
C GLN A 288 -2.84 -24.34 -0.93
N GLN A 289 -2.03 -25.22 -1.51
CA GLN A 289 -1.45 -26.38 -0.81
C GLN A 289 0.03 -26.49 -1.13
N ILE A 290 0.88 -26.58 -0.10
CA ILE A 290 2.31 -26.84 -0.27
C ILE A 290 2.51 -28.26 -0.75
N THR A 291 3.21 -28.38 -1.88
CA THR A 291 3.55 -29.68 -2.51
C THR A 291 4.99 -30.09 -2.24
N GLN A 292 5.86 -29.13 -1.99
CA GLN A 292 7.27 -29.37 -1.66
C GLN A 292 7.81 -28.25 -0.77
N ILE A 293 8.70 -28.57 0.15
CA ILE A 293 9.37 -27.60 1.02
C ILE A 293 10.86 -27.94 1.18
N TRP A 294 11.68 -26.92 1.34
CA TRP A 294 13.10 -27.02 1.68
C TRP A 294 13.50 -25.96 2.71
N GLY A 295 14.49 -26.28 3.54
CA GLY A 295 14.95 -25.39 4.61
C GLY A 295 13.97 -25.25 5.78
N GLY A 296 12.94 -26.06 5.84
CA GLY A 296 11.94 -26.11 6.92
C GLY A 296 11.22 -27.44 7.02
N THR A 297 10.63 -27.72 8.18
CA THR A 297 9.78 -28.89 8.42
C THR A 297 8.33 -28.45 8.45
N LEU A 298 7.51 -28.94 7.50
CA LEU A 298 6.12 -28.56 7.29
C LEU A 298 5.19 -29.38 8.20
N THR A 299 4.22 -28.71 8.80
CA THR A 299 2.98 -29.27 9.33
C THR A 299 1.81 -28.48 8.73
N ALA A 300 0.91 -29.13 8.03
CA ALA A 300 -0.27 -28.50 7.41
C ALA A 300 -1.55 -29.18 7.89
N ASN A 301 -2.58 -28.36 8.16
CA ASN A 301 -3.92 -28.82 8.48
C ASN A 301 -4.90 -27.98 7.65
N GLY A 302 -5.29 -28.50 6.48
CA GLY A 302 -6.06 -27.74 5.51
C GLY A 302 -5.30 -26.51 5.02
N ALA A 303 -5.91 -25.33 5.15
CA ALA A 303 -5.29 -24.06 4.78
C ALA A 303 -4.26 -23.55 5.81
N ALA A 304 -4.28 -24.05 7.03
CA ALA A 304 -3.35 -23.64 8.09
C ALA A 304 -2.01 -24.34 7.92
N VAL A 305 -0.94 -23.56 7.89
CA VAL A 305 0.44 -23.99 7.67
C VAL A 305 1.29 -23.59 8.86
N SER A 306 2.15 -24.52 9.30
CA SER A 306 3.21 -24.28 10.28
C SER A 306 4.52 -24.87 9.76
N VAL A 307 5.58 -24.08 9.77
CA VAL A 307 6.92 -24.50 9.37
C VAL A 307 7.89 -24.26 10.51
N ARG A 308 8.60 -25.31 10.94
CA ARG A 308 9.69 -25.23 11.91
C ARG A 308 11.04 -25.25 11.20
N ASN A 309 12.03 -24.66 11.84
CA ASN A 309 13.41 -24.77 11.39
C ASN A 309 13.88 -26.24 11.27
N VAL A 310 14.84 -26.45 10.41
CA VAL A 310 15.65 -27.68 10.38
C VAL A 310 16.87 -27.53 11.29
N SER A 311 17.62 -28.62 11.53
CA SER A 311 18.70 -28.64 12.51
C SER A 311 19.81 -27.61 12.30
N TRP A 312 20.03 -27.16 11.06
CA TRP A 312 21.14 -26.26 10.69
C TRP A 312 20.76 -24.77 10.63
N ASN A 313 19.47 -24.38 10.66
CA ASN A 313 19.04 -23.00 10.51
C ASN A 313 18.17 -22.46 11.65
N GLY A 314 18.09 -23.17 12.76
CA GLY A 314 17.28 -22.77 13.93
C GLY A 314 17.97 -21.71 14.79
N THR A 315 19.29 -21.78 14.90
CA THR A 315 20.06 -20.84 15.72
C THR A 315 20.32 -19.56 14.95
N LEU A 316 19.71 -18.44 15.42
CA LEU A 316 19.88 -17.13 14.81
C LEU A 316 20.39 -16.13 15.85
N ALA A 317 21.57 -15.58 15.64
CA ALA A 317 22.07 -14.45 16.42
C ALA A 317 21.13 -13.22 16.27
N ALA A 318 21.22 -12.25 17.16
CA ALA A 318 20.46 -11.00 17.07
C ALA A 318 20.64 -10.35 15.68
N GLY A 319 19.54 -10.06 15.00
CA GLY A 319 19.51 -9.48 13.65
C GLY A 319 19.77 -10.47 12.50
N ALA A 320 20.20 -11.71 12.79
CA ALA A 320 20.44 -12.73 11.76
C ALA A 320 19.14 -13.26 11.13
N THR A 321 19.28 -13.83 9.93
CA THR A 321 18.18 -14.36 9.14
C THR A 321 18.40 -15.81 8.73
N ALA A 322 17.29 -16.55 8.59
CA ALA A 322 17.21 -17.82 7.88
C ALA A 322 16.14 -17.73 6.80
N THR A 323 16.29 -18.55 5.76
CA THR A 323 15.33 -18.62 4.66
C THR A 323 14.89 -20.06 4.45
N PHE A 324 13.60 -20.26 4.18
CA PHE A 324 13.07 -21.50 3.66
C PHE A 324 12.21 -21.23 2.44
N GLY A 325 12.06 -22.21 1.58
CA GLY A 325 11.24 -22.06 0.38
C GLY A 325 10.30 -23.25 0.17
N PHE A 326 9.30 -23.07 -0.67
CA PHE A 326 8.33 -24.11 -0.99
C PHE A 326 7.74 -23.96 -2.39
N LEU A 327 7.27 -25.06 -2.93
CA LEU A 327 6.33 -25.07 -4.05
C LEU A 327 4.93 -25.31 -3.53
N ALA A 328 3.95 -24.63 -4.10
CA ALA A 328 2.55 -24.81 -3.75
C ALA A 328 1.65 -24.76 -4.99
N SER A 329 0.53 -25.48 -4.91
CA SER A 329 -0.54 -25.40 -5.90
C SER A 329 -1.47 -24.22 -5.58
N TRP A 330 -2.13 -23.70 -6.62
CA TRP A 330 -3.22 -22.73 -6.50
C TRP A 330 -4.21 -22.90 -7.65
N ASN A 331 -5.45 -22.39 -7.43
CA ASN A 331 -6.50 -22.39 -8.45
C ASN A 331 -7.35 -21.11 -8.29
N GLY A 332 -7.52 -20.37 -9.39
CA GLY A 332 -8.26 -19.11 -9.42
C GLY A 332 -7.45 -17.93 -8.91
N THR A 333 -7.41 -17.68 -7.61
CA THR A 333 -6.69 -16.58 -6.97
C THR A 333 -5.50 -17.11 -6.15
N ASN A 334 -4.37 -16.42 -6.19
CA ASN A 334 -3.19 -16.73 -5.38
C ASN A 334 -2.80 -15.52 -4.49
N THR A 335 -3.58 -15.30 -3.44
CA THR A 335 -3.27 -14.25 -2.47
C THR A 335 -2.04 -14.63 -1.64
N ALA A 336 -1.09 -13.72 -1.54
CA ALA A 336 0.11 -13.89 -0.74
C ALA A 336 -0.26 -14.09 0.76
N PRO A 337 0.30 -15.11 1.44
CA PRO A 337 0.07 -15.28 2.86
C PRO A 337 0.80 -14.22 3.70
N SER A 338 0.29 -13.97 4.90
CA SER A 338 0.95 -13.13 5.91
C SER A 338 1.50 -14.02 7.03
N PRO A 339 2.78 -14.46 6.96
CA PRO A 339 3.35 -15.34 7.95
C PRO A 339 3.64 -14.63 9.27
N THR A 340 3.44 -15.34 10.37
CA THR A 340 3.82 -14.94 11.72
C THR A 340 4.96 -15.82 12.21
N CYS A 341 5.90 -15.27 12.99
CA CYS A 341 7.04 -15.98 13.53
C CYS A 341 6.98 -16.03 15.06
N SER A 342 7.31 -17.19 15.62
CA SER A 342 7.52 -17.40 17.04
C SER A 342 8.89 -18.05 17.26
N PRO A 343 9.81 -17.44 18.00
CA PRO A 343 11.06 -18.09 18.43
C PRO A 343 10.77 -19.11 19.53
N ILE A 344 11.61 -20.12 19.59
CA ILE A 344 11.57 -21.18 20.62
C ILE A 344 12.90 -21.21 21.33
#